data_4adbf5b3dc0ae1b680fd3f78989b6b13
#
_entry.id   4adbf5b3dc0ae1b680fd3f78989b6b13
#
_cell.length_a   1.000
_cell.length_b   1.000
_cell.length_c   1.000
_cell.angle_alpha   90.00
_cell.angle_beta   90.00
_cell.angle_gamma   90.00
#
_symmetry.space_group_name_H-M   'P 1'
#
loop_
_entity.id
_entity.type
_entity.pdbx_description
1 polymer ?
#
loop_
_entity_poly.entity_id
_entity_poly.type
_entity_poly.pdbx_seq_one_letter_code
_entity_poly.pdbx_strand_id
1 'polypeptide(L)'
;MDSVNTYISVLHGSLRKKLELVKELLEFTKEQNIILNEDDVDIDSFDKIVSEKDIRINEVLEIDKGFDSVFNKIGSTIKANPQEYRQQILELQNLIRTITDIGVEIEGLENKNK
;
A
#
# COMPACT_ATOMS: atom_id res chain seq x y z
N MET A 1 -11.16 27.43 -8.17
CA MET A 1 -10.66 26.05 -8.09
C MET A 1 -10.58 25.65 -6.63
N ASP A 2 -11.14 24.50 -6.29
CA ASP A 2 -11.10 24.00 -4.92
C ASP A 2 -9.78 23.28 -4.68
N SER A 3 -8.92 23.87 -3.86
CA SER A 3 -7.61 23.28 -3.53
C SER A 3 -7.76 21.96 -2.74
N VAL A 4 -8.84 21.80 -1.96
CA VAL A 4 -9.11 20.55 -1.25
C VAL A 4 -9.35 19.41 -2.23
N ASN A 5 -10.13 19.62 -3.28
CA ASN A 5 -10.34 18.61 -4.31
C ASN A 5 -9.04 18.23 -5.01
N THR A 6 -8.15 19.18 -5.24
CA THR A 6 -6.83 18.91 -5.81
C THR A 6 -6.01 18.02 -4.88
N TYR A 7 -5.99 18.32 -3.58
CA TYR A 7 -5.29 17.49 -2.60
C TYR A 7 -5.90 16.11 -2.46
N ILE A 8 -7.23 15.99 -2.52
CA ILE A 8 -7.90 14.67 -2.49
C ILE A 8 -7.48 13.85 -3.71
N SER A 9 -7.38 14.46 -4.89
CA SER A 9 -6.90 13.78 -6.09
C SER A 9 -5.47 13.27 -5.92
N VAL A 10 -4.61 14.04 -5.26
CA VAL A 10 -3.23 13.61 -4.95
C VAL A 10 -3.26 12.41 -4.00
N LEU A 11 -4.09 12.44 -2.96
CA LEU A 11 -4.24 11.32 -2.03
C LEU A 11 -4.74 10.07 -2.75
N HIS A 12 -5.71 10.21 -3.64
CA HIS A 12 -6.25 9.11 -4.42
C HIS A 12 -5.16 8.47 -5.29
N GLY A 13 -4.37 9.30 -5.98
CA GLY A 13 -3.24 8.83 -6.79
C GLY A 13 -2.19 8.10 -5.98
N SER A 14 -1.89 8.62 -4.78
CA SER A 14 -0.94 7.99 -3.86
C SER A 14 -1.43 6.61 -3.41
N LEU A 15 -2.71 6.48 -3.08
CA LEU A 15 -3.28 5.20 -2.68
C LEU A 15 -3.32 4.20 -3.83
N ARG A 16 -3.58 4.65 -5.05
CA ARG A 16 -3.55 3.78 -6.22
C ARG A 16 -2.15 3.24 -6.46
N LYS A 17 -1.13 4.09 -6.32
CA LYS A 17 0.27 3.66 -6.43
C LYS A 17 0.63 2.67 -5.33
N LYS A 18 0.21 2.95 -4.09
CA LYS A 18 0.43 2.04 -2.97
C LYS A 18 -0.24 0.69 -3.21
N LEU A 19 -1.46 0.69 -3.75
CA LEU A 19 -2.17 -0.55 -4.08
C LEU A 19 -1.37 -1.41 -5.05
N GLU A 20 -0.80 -0.82 -6.11
CA GLU A 20 0.03 -1.54 -7.05
C GLU A 20 1.28 -2.13 -6.38
N LEU A 21 1.92 -1.34 -5.52
CA LEU A 21 3.12 -1.80 -4.80
C LEU A 21 2.81 -2.96 -3.86
N VAL A 22 1.71 -2.91 -3.11
CA VAL A 22 1.37 -4.02 -2.20
C VAL A 22 0.95 -5.26 -2.97
N LYS A 23 0.35 -5.13 -4.15
CA LYS A 23 0.06 -6.28 -5.03
C LYS A 23 1.36 -6.94 -5.48
N GLU A 24 2.37 -6.16 -5.84
CA GLU A 24 3.69 -6.68 -6.19
C GLU A 24 4.34 -7.39 -5.00
N LEU A 25 4.25 -6.78 -3.81
CA LEU A 25 4.76 -7.38 -2.57
C LEU A 25 4.09 -8.72 -2.30
N LEU A 26 2.79 -8.82 -2.51
CA LEU A 26 2.06 -10.06 -2.34
C LEU A 26 2.60 -11.15 -3.29
N GLU A 27 2.80 -10.82 -4.56
CA GLU A 27 3.32 -11.79 -5.54
C GLU A 27 4.73 -12.25 -5.18
N PHE A 28 5.61 -11.34 -4.77
CA PHE A 28 6.95 -11.70 -4.30
C PHE A 28 6.89 -12.60 -3.06
N THR A 29 5.97 -12.32 -2.14
CA THR A 29 5.81 -13.13 -0.93
C THR A 29 5.33 -14.55 -1.27
N LYS A 30 4.43 -14.69 -2.25
CA LYS A 30 4.00 -16.00 -2.75
C LYS A 30 5.16 -16.76 -3.38
N GLU A 31 6.00 -16.09 -4.16
CA GLU A 31 7.19 -16.70 -4.75
C GLU A 31 8.17 -17.17 -3.68
N GLN A 32 8.39 -16.39 -2.63
CA GLN A 32 9.22 -16.80 -1.51
C GLN A 32 8.69 -18.08 -0.86
N ASN A 33 7.37 -18.16 -0.67
CA ASN A 33 6.74 -19.34 -0.08
C ASN A 33 6.96 -20.58 -0.95
N ILE A 34 6.86 -20.43 -2.27
CA ILE A 34 7.12 -21.53 -3.22
C ILE A 34 8.58 -21.99 -3.10
N ILE A 35 9.52 -21.06 -3.11
CA ILE A 35 10.96 -21.38 -3.03
C ILE A 35 11.29 -22.11 -1.73
N LEU A 36 10.73 -21.67 -0.60
CA LEU A 36 10.99 -22.29 0.71
C LEU A 36 10.40 -23.70 0.83
N ASN A 37 9.41 -24.03 0.01
CA ASN A 37 8.80 -25.36 0.01
C ASN A 37 9.43 -26.33 -0.99
N GLU A 38 10.44 -25.92 -1.74
CA GLU A 38 11.18 -26.76 -2.62
C GLU A 38 12.17 -27.65 -1.84
N ASP A 39 12.44 -28.85 -2.36
CA ASP A 39 13.38 -29.77 -1.72
C ASP A 39 14.80 -29.20 -1.67
N ASP A 40 15.20 -28.46 -2.69
CA ASP A 40 16.50 -27.79 -2.78
C ASP A 40 16.23 -26.29 -2.89
N VAL A 41 16.35 -25.59 -1.78
CA VAL A 41 16.01 -24.16 -1.70
C VAL A 41 17.06 -23.34 -2.47
N ASP A 42 16.58 -22.55 -3.44
CA ASP A 42 17.41 -21.62 -4.19
C ASP A 42 17.61 -20.33 -3.40
N ILE A 43 18.70 -20.28 -2.64
CA ILE A 43 19.01 -19.15 -1.77
C ILE A 43 19.20 -17.85 -2.57
N ASP A 44 19.85 -17.93 -3.72
CA ASP A 44 20.12 -16.74 -4.55
C ASP A 44 18.80 -16.12 -5.06
N SER A 45 17.88 -16.95 -5.52
CA SER A 45 16.55 -16.47 -5.95
C SER A 45 15.77 -15.88 -4.78
N PHE A 46 15.85 -16.50 -3.60
CA PHE A 46 15.18 -15.99 -2.40
C PHE A 46 15.73 -14.61 -2.03
N ASP A 47 17.06 -14.45 -2.00
CA ASP A 47 17.71 -13.18 -1.63
C ASP A 47 17.38 -12.08 -2.64
N LYS A 48 17.28 -12.42 -3.92
CA LYS A 48 16.89 -11.46 -4.96
C LYS A 48 15.49 -10.92 -4.69
N ILE A 49 14.56 -11.79 -4.30
CA ILE A 49 13.19 -11.40 -3.97
C ILE A 49 13.19 -10.49 -2.73
N VAL A 50 13.99 -10.79 -1.71
CA VAL A 50 14.11 -9.93 -0.52
C VAL A 50 14.53 -8.52 -0.94
N SER A 51 15.51 -8.39 -1.82
CA SER A 51 15.98 -7.10 -2.32
C SER A 51 14.88 -6.35 -3.08
N GLU A 52 14.14 -7.04 -3.94
CA GLU A 52 13.03 -6.45 -4.69
C GLU A 52 11.91 -5.98 -3.75
N LYS A 53 11.60 -6.76 -2.72
CA LYS A 53 10.60 -6.37 -1.72
C LYS A 53 11.04 -5.11 -0.97
N ASP A 54 12.32 -5.03 -0.58
CA ASP A 54 12.84 -3.88 0.14
C ASP A 54 12.67 -2.58 -0.65
N ILE A 55 12.89 -2.62 -1.96
CA ILE A 55 12.69 -1.46 -2.83
C ILE A 55 11.23 -0.99 -2.75
N ARG A 56 10.26 -1.92 -2.87
CA ARG A 56 8.83 -1.58 -2.81
C ARG A 56 8.40 -1.10 -1.44
N ILE A 57 8.92 -1.72 -0.38
CA ILE A 57 8.61 -1.29 0.99
C ILE A 57 9.07 0.15 1.21
N ASN A 58 10.27 0.51 0.74
CA ASN A 58 10.76 1.87 0.86
C ASN A 58 9.88 2.87 0.10
N GLU A 59 9.40 2.49 -1.10
CA GLU A 59 8.46 3.33 -1.86
C GLU A 59 7.13 3.51 -1.10
N VAL A 60 6.61 2.44 -0.49
CA VAL A 60 5.39 2.50 0.32
C VAL A 60 5.58 3.46 1.49
N LEU A 61 6.71 3.39 2.18
CA LEU A 61 6.99 4.29 3.31
C LEU A 61 7.01 5.77 2.87
N GLU A 62 7.58 6.05 1.71
CA GLU A 62 7.58 7.41 1.17
C GLU A 62 6.17 7.88 0.81
N ILE A 63 5.36 7.00 0.21
CA ILE A 63 3.96 7.31 -0.09
C ILE A 63 3.20 7.60 1.20
N ASP A 64 3.38 6.81 2.25
CA ASP A 64 2.70 7.00 3.52
C ASP A 64 3.05 8.35 4.17
N LYS A 65 4.32 8.75 4.11
CA LYS A 65 4.75 10.07 4.60
C LYS A 65 4.08 11.19 3.82
N GLY A 66 4.07 11.08 2.50
CA GLY A 66 3.43 12.07 1.63
C GLY A 66 1.93 12.16 1.86
N PHE A 67 1.28 11.01 2.03
CA PHE A 67 -0.15 10.95 2.32
C PHE A 67 -0.47 11.69 3.62
N ASP A 68 0.25 11.39 4.71
CA ASP A 68 0.04 12.02 6.00
C ASP A 68 0.23 13.53 5.92
N SER A 69 1.26 13.98 5.22
CA SER A 69 1.54 15.40 5.05
C SER A 69 0.40 16.13 4.36
N VAL A 70 -0.14 15.57 3.28
CA VAL A 70 -1.26 16.17 2.53
C VAL A 70 -2.55 16.09 3.35
N PHE A 71 -2.84 14.95 3.95
CA PHE A 71 -4.07 14.77 4.74
C PHE A 71 -4.12 15.74 5.92
N ASN A 72 -2.98 15.99 6.57
CA ASN A 72 -2.92 16.94 7.69
C ASN A 72 -3.29 18.36 7.27
N LYS A 73 -3.08 18.72 6.01
CA LYS A 73 -3.44 20.04 5.49
C LYS A 73 -4.94 20.20 5.29
N ILE A 74 -5.65 19.14 4.95
CA ILE A 74 -7.06 19.23 4.51
C ILE A 74 -8.04 18.52 5.43
N GLY A 75 -7.56 17.73 6.40
CA GLY A 75 -8.41 16.91 7.26
C GLY A 75 -9.47 17.71 8.00
N SER A 76 -9.13 18.86 8.56
CA SER A 76 -10.08 19.70 9.29
C SER A 76 -11.15 20.27 8.37
N THR A 77 -10.80 20.67 7.16
CA THR A 77 -11.75 21.17 6.17
C THR A 77 -12.74 20.09 5.76
N ILE A 78 -12.26 18.87 5.56
CA ILE A 78 -13.11 17.72 5.22
C ILE A 78 -14.10 17.43 6.35
N LYS A 79 -13.63 17.42 7.59
CA LYS A 79 -14.47 17.18 8.77
C LYS A 79 -15.55 18.27 8.93
N ALA A 80 -15.23 19.51 8.58
CA ALA A 80 -16.17 20.62 8.64
C ALA A 80 -17.23 20.57 7.53
N ASN A 81 -16.96 19.85 6.44
CA ASN A 81 -17.83 19.79 5.27
C ASN A 81 -18.06 18.34 4.81
N PRO A 82 -18.59 17.46 5.67
CA PRO A 82 -18.63 16.02 5.39
C PRO A 82 -19.48 15.65 4.16
N GLN A 83 -20.53 16.40 3.88
CA GLN A 83 -21.40 16.10 2.75
C GLN A 83 -20.74 16.44 1.40
N GLU A 84 -19.96 17.52 1.38
CA GLU A 84 -19.30 17.97 0.16
C GLU A 84 -18.25 16.98 -0.35
N TYR A 85 -17.54 16.31 0.57
CA TYR A 85 -16.44 15.43 0.21
C TYR A 85 -16.76 13.95 0.41
N ARG A 86 -18.02 13.63 0.70
CA ARG A 86 -18.44 12.27 1.06
C ARG A 86 -18.02 11.22 0.02
N GLN A 87 -18.31 11.47 -1.26
CA GLN A 87 -18.04 10.49 -2.30
C GLN A 87 -16.54 10.24 -2.44
N GLN A 88 -15.74 11.30 -2.44
CA GLN A 88 -14.29 11.19 -2.56
C GLN A 88 -13.70 10.43 -1.36
N ILE A 89 -14.20 10.71 -0.16
CA ILE A 89 -13.73 10.04 1.06
C ILE A 89 -14.08 8.56 1.03
N LEU A 90 -15.28 8.20 0.57
CA LEU A 90 -15.65 6.79 0.42
C LEU A 90 -14.71 6.06 -0.54
N GLU A 91 -14.32 6.69 -1.64
CA GLU A 91 -13.37 6.11 -2.58
C GLU A 91 -12.00 5.89 -1.94
N LEU A 92 -11.50 6.85 -1.17
CA LEU A 92 -10.24 6.70 -0.44
C LEU A 92 -10.33 5.57 0.58
N GLN A 93 -11.43 5.48 1.32
CA GLN A 93 -11.65 4.43 2.32
C GLN A 93 -11.69 3.05 1.68
N ASN A 94 -12.31 2.91 0.51
CA ASN A 94 -12.34 1.65 -0.22
C ASN A 94 -10.94 1.22 -0.67
N LEU A 95 -10.12 2.15 -1.14
CA LEU A 95 -8.73 1.86 -1.50
C LEU A 95 -7.93 1.44 -0.26
N ILE A 96 -8.07 2.15 0.85
CA ILE A 96 -7.39 1.83 2.10
C ILE A 96 -7.77 0.42 2.56
N ARG A 97 -9.05 0.07 2.49
CA ARG A 97 -9.54 -1.26 2.88
C ARG A 97 -8.91 -2.35 2.02
N THR A 98 -8.90 -2.17 0.70
CA THR A 98 -8.30 -3.12 -0.23
C THR A 98 -6.81 -3.31 0.07
N ILE A 99 -6.08 -2.21 0.28
CA ILE A 99 -4.65 -2.24 0.62
C ILE A 99 -4.43 -2.99 1.93
N THR A 100 -5.26 -2.70 2.95
CA THR A 100 -5.17 -3.35 4.25
C THR A 100 -5.41 -4.86 4.15
N ASP A 101 -6.40 -5.28 3.36
CA ASP A 101 -6.70 -6.70 3.16
C ASP A 101 -5.51 -7.43 2.51
N ILE A 102 -4.88 -6.81 1.53
CA ILE A 102 -3.68 -7.38 0.90
C ILE A 102 -2.53 -7.45 1.91
N GLY A 103 -2.36 -6.43 2.74
CA GLY A 103 -1.34 -6.41 3.79
C GLY A 103 -1.51 -7.56 4.78
N VAL A 104 -2.75 -7.86 5.17
CA VAL A 104 -3.07 -8.99 6.05
C VAL A 104 -2.70 -10.32 5.37
N GLU A 105 -2.98 -10.46 4.09
CA GLU A 105 -2.63 -11.66 3.33
C GLU A 105 -1.11 -11.85 3.26
N ILE A 106 -0.36 -10.77 2.99
CA ILE A 106 1.11 -10.79 2.99
C ILE A 106 1.64 -11.24 4.35
N GLU A 107 1.13 -10.66 5.43
CA GLU A 107 1.55 -10.98 6.78
C GLU A 107 1.31 -12.45 7.10
N GLY A 108 0.15 -12.99 6.69
CA GLY A 108 -0.17 -14.39 6.87
C GLY A 108 0.82 -15.31 6.16
N LEU A 109 1.22 -14.97 4.94
CA LEU A 109 2.19 -15.74 4.17
C LEU A 109 3.60 -15.63 4.77
N GLU A 110 3.99 -14.45 5.23
CA GLU A 110 5.29 -14.25 5.87
C GLU A 110 5.41 -15.05 7.17
N ASN A 111 4.33 -15.16 7.93
CA ASN A 111 4.33 -15.97 9.13
C ASN A 111 4.52 -17.46 8.82
N LYS A 112 4.02 -17.95 7.68
CA LYS A 112 4.26 -19.32 7.22
C LYS A 112 5.71 -19.53 6.76
N ASN A 113 6.37 -18.47 6.32
CA ASN A 113 7.74 -18.52 5.78
C ASN A 113 8.83 -18.45 6.86
N LYS A 114 8.44 -18.31 8.11
CA LYS A 114 9.40 -18.27 9.23
C LYS A 114 9.96 -19.64 9.59
#